data_ead39f3df8b80a642556bc87361cd09c
#
_entry.id   ead39f3df8b80a642556bc87361cd09c
#
_cell.length_a   1.000
_cell.length_b   1.000
_cell.length_c   1.000
_cell.angle_alpha   90.00
_cell.angle_beta   90.00
_cell.angle_gamma   90.00
#
_symmetry.space_group_name_H-M   'P 1'
#
loop_
_entity.id
_entity.type
_entity.pdbx_description
1 polymer ?
#
loop_
_entity_poly.entity_id
_entity_poly.type
_entity_poly.pdbx_seq_one_letter_code
_entity_poly.pdbx_strand_id
1 'polypeptide(L)'
;IIAARAAGVQCFDTVWTDLDNLEGFRKEVMLIKDMGFDGKSIINPRQIPIVHEVFTPSLKEIIFSEKVIREIDSKRKEGIGVFTVDGKMIDIAFYDGAQRVIALAKASGVYKGEL
;
A
#
# COMPACT_ATOMS: atom_id res chain seq x y z
N ILE A 1 6.50 -12.70 -3.31
CA ILE A 1 6.51 -11.29 -2.80
C ILE A 1 7.87 -10.98 -2.17
N ILE A 2 8.40 -11.84 -1.30
CA ILE A 2 9.73 -11.65 -0.66
C ILE A 2 10.82 -11.54 -1.73
N ALA A 3 10.84 -12.44 -2.71
CA ALA A 3 11.81 -12.40 -3.80
C ALA A 3 11.68 -11.14 -4.66
N ALA A 4 10.44 -10.71 -4.98
CA ALA A 4 10.19 -9.47 -5.72
C ALA A 4 10.68 -8.23 -4.96
N ARG A 5 10.43 -8.17 -3.64
CA ARG A 5 10.95 -7.07 -2.80
C ARG A 5 12.48 -7.06 -2.74
N ALA A 6 13.12 -8.22 -2.59
CA ALA A 6 14.57 -8.33 -2.62
C ALA A 6 15.17 -7.90 -3.98
N ALA A 7 14.47 -8.17 -5.07
CA ALA A 7 14.87 -7.78 -6.43
C ALA A 7 14.49 -6.34 -6.81
N GLY A 8 13.73 -5.62 -5.97
CA GLY A 8 13.25 -4.26 -6.24
C GLY A 8 12.24 -4.16 -7.39
N VAL A 9 11.47 -5.24 -7.65
CA VAL A 9 10.45 -5.28 -8.70
C VAL A 9 9.04 -5.39 -8.11
N GLN A 10 8.04 -5.02 -8.93
CA GLN A 10 6.63 -5.19 -8.56
C GLN A 10 6.20 -6.64 -8.66
N CYS A 11 5.21 -7.02 -7.85
CA CYS A 11 4.60 -8.34 -7.84
C CYS A 11 3.08 -8.21 -7.95
N PHE A 12 2.51 -8.78 -9.00
CA PHE A 12 1.07 -8.78 -9.24
C PHE A 12 0.50 -10.18 -9.04
N ASP A 13 -0.67 -10.25 -8.42
CA ASP A 13 -1.40 -11.50 -8.27
C ASP A 13 -2.06 -11.92 -9.59
N THR A 14 -2.40 -13.20 -9.70
CA THR A 14 -3.00 -13.82 -10.88
C THR A 14 -4.46 -13.41 -11.11
N VAL A 15 -5.08 -13.91 -12.18
CA VAL A 15 -6.47 -13.62 -12.53
C VAL A 15 -7.48 -14.39 -11.67
N TRP A 16 -8.67 -13.82 -11.54
CA TRP A 16 -9.85 -14.46 -10.98
C TRP A 16 -10.81 -14.84 -12.10
N THR A 17 -11.08 -16.13 -12.28
CA THR A 17 -11.84 -16.66 -13.42
C THR A 17 -13.34 -16.81 -13.20
N ASP A 18 -13.81 -16.86 -11.94
CA ASP A 18 -15.24 -16.94 -11.62
C ASP A 18 -15.87 -15.55 -11.68
N LEU A 19 -16.26 -15.13 -12.89
CA LEU A 19 -16.73 -13.76 -13.18
C LEU A 19 -18.06 -13.39 -12.51
N ASP A 20 -18.83 -14.36 -12.07
CA ASP A 20 -20.12 -14.13 -11.43
C ASP A 20 -19.99 -14.05 -9.89
N ASN A 21 -18.88 -14.48 -9.34
CA ASN A 21 -18.57 -14.41 -7.92
C ASN A 21 -17.72 -13.17 -7.58
N LEU A 22 -18.31 -11.98 -7.71
CA LEU A 22 -17.62 -10.72 -7.40
C LEU A 22 -17.31 -10.54 -5.91
N GLU A 23 -18.08 -11.16 -5.02
CA GLU A 23 -17.81 -11.14 -3.58
C GLU A 23 -16.56 -11.96 -3.24
N GLY A 24 -16.40 -13.14 -3.83
CA GLY A 24 -15.18 -13.94 -3.72
C GLY A 24 -13.97 -13.20 -4.28
N PHE A 25 -14.14 -12.56 -5.43
CA PHE A 25 -13.11 -11.71 -6.03
C PHE A 25 -12.66 -10.57 -5.07
N ARG A 26 -13.62 -9.85 -4.47
CA ARG A 26 -13.32 -8.78 -3.49
C ARG A 26 -12.50 -9.30 -2.31
N LYS A 27 -12.89 -10.44 -1.74
CA LYS A 27 -12.16 -11.05 -0.62
C LYS A 27 -10.73 -11.42 -1.00
N GLU A 28 -10.52 -11.97 -2.19
CA GLU A 28 -9.18 -12.26 -2.69
C GLU A 28 -8.36 -10.99 -2.89
N VAL A 29 -8.94 -9.93 -3.49
CA VAL A 29 -8.25 -8.64 -3.67
C VAL A 29 -7.83 -8.04 -2.33
N MET A 30 -8.68 -8.11 -1.30
CA MET A 30 -8.33 -7.66 0.05
C MET A 30 -7.17 -8.49 0.63
N LEU A 31 -7.25 -9.80 0.51
CA LEU A 31 -6.21 -10.71 1.00
C LEU A 31 -4.85 -10.41 0.36
N ILE A 32 -4.80 -10.28 -0.96
CA ILE A 32 -3.53 -10.06 -1.67
C ILE A 32 -2.96 -8.66 -1.40
N LYS A 33 -3.80 -7.66 -1.18
CA LYS A 33 -3.36 -6.34 -0.68
C LYS A 33 -2.67 -6.48 0.68
N ASP A 34 -3.30 -7.19 1.63
CA ASP A 34 -2.75 -7.42 2.97
C ASP A 34 -1.45 -8.23 2.93
N MET A 35 -1.31 -9.16 1.99
CA MET A 35 -0.08 -9.90 1.73
C MET A 35 1.05 -9.02 1.16
N GLY A 36 0.74 -7.86 0.61
CA GLY A 36 1.72 -6.91 0.07
C GLY A 36 1.95 -6.98 -1.42
N PHE A 37 1.03 -7.56 -2.21
CA PHE A 37 1.07 -7.44 -3.67
C PHE A 37 0.88 -5.99 -4.13
N ASP A 38 1.44 -5.65 -5.28
CA ASP A 38 1.34 -4.31 -5.86
C ASP A 38 0.07 -4.12 -6.69
N GLY A 39 -0.65 -5.20 -6.97
CA GLY A 39 -1.89 -5.18 -7.73
C GLY A 39 -2.37 -6.58 -8.10
N LYS A 40 -3.41 -6.63 -8.93
CA LYS A 40 -4.05 -7.87 -9.37
C LYS A 40 -4.29 -7.84 -10.88
N SER A 41 -3.97 -8.94 -11.55
CA SER A 41 -4.35 -9.14 -12.95
C SER A 41 -5.87 -9.31 -13.06
N ILE A 42 -6.48 -8.68 -14.06
CA ILE A 42 -7.93 -8.74 -14.31
C ILE A 42 -8.20 -9.21 -15.74
N ILE A 43 -9.33 -9.86 -15.95
CA ILE A 43 -9.78 -10.38 -17.24
C ILE A 43 -11.16 -9.85 -17.66
N ASN A 44 -11.80 -9.05 -16.81
CA ASN A 44 -13.12 -8.48 -17.09
C ASN A 44 -13.24 -7.07 -16.55
N PRO A 45 -13.80 -6.10 -17.30
CA PRO A 45 -13.95 -4.71 -16.85
C PRO A 45 -14.77 -4.56 -15.55
N ARG A 46 -15.68 -5.48 -15.23
CA ARG A 46 -16.44 -5.47 -13.96
C ARG A 46 -15.54 -5.61 -12.72
N GLN A 47 -14.33 -6.12 -12.89
CA GLN A 47 -13.36 -6.31 -11.81
C GLN A 47 -12.62 -5.00 -11.46
N ILE A 48 -12.52 -4.05 -12.40
CA ILE A 48 -11.77 -2.80 -12.24
C ILE A 48 -12.23 -1.99 -11.01
N PRO A 49 -13.53 -1.70 -10.82
CA PRO A 49 -13.97 -0.88 -9.67
C PRO A 49 -13.59 -1.51 -8.33
N ILE A 50 -13.64 -2.84 -8.23
CA ILE A 50 -13.32 -3.56 -6.99
C ILE A 50 -11.82 -3.43 -6.68
N VAL A 51 -10.96 -3.62 -7.68
CA VAL A 51 -9.51 -3.47 -7.48
C VAL A 51 -9.16 -2.03 -7.10
N HIS A 52 -9.74 -1.04 -7.79
CA HIS A 52 -9.52 0.37 -7.47
C HIS A 52 -9.98 0.71 -6.06
N GLU A 53 -11.19 0.28 -5.66
CA GLU A 53 -11.70 0.53 -4.31
C GLU A 53 -10.78 -0.06 -3.23
N VAL A 54 -10.32 -1.29 -3.40
CA VAL A 54 -9.49 -1.98 -2.40
C VAL A 54 -8.07 -1.41 -2.36
N PHE A 55 -7.45 -1.17 -3.52
CA PHE A 55 -6.05 -0.71 -3.56
C PHE A 55 -5.89 0.79 -3.35
N THR A 56 -6.90 1.63 -3.59
CA THR A 56 -6.81 3.07 -3.32
C THR A 56 -6.64 3.30 -1.82
N PRO A 57 -5.55 3.96 -1.39
CA PRO A 57 -5.32 4.23 0.02
C PRO A 57 -6.39 5.14 0.62
N SER A 58 -6.83 4.82 1.81
CA SER A 58 -7.71 5.68 2.59
C SER A 58 -6.99 6.95 3.06
N LEU A 59 -7.73 8.01 3.34
CA LEU A 59 -7.17 9.24 3.92
C LEU A 59 -6.39 8.98 5.21
N LYS A 60 -6.85 8.03 6.03
CA LYS A 60 -6.18 7.64 7.27
C LYS A 60 -4.81 7.00 7.01
N GLU A 61 -4.72 6.11 6.02
CA GLU A 61 -3.45 5.49 5.60
C GLU A 61 -2.48 6.54 5.06
N ILE A 62 -2.99 7.48 4.24
CA ILE A 62 -2.19 8.56 3.67
C ILE A 62 -1.61 9.46 4.78
N ILE A 63 -2.45 9.97 5.68
CA ILE A 63 -2.03 10.84 6.78
C ILE A 63 -1.02 10.14 7.68
N PHE A 64 -1.26 8.88 8.03
CA PHE A 64 -0.33 8.10 8.85
C PHE A 64 1.02 7.91 8.13
N SER A 65 1.00 7.60 6.84
CA SER A 65 2.22 7.42 6.04
C SER A 65 3.03 8.70 5.91
N GLU A 66 2.37 9.87 5.73
CA GLU A 66 3.04 11.17 5.74
C GLU A 66 3.74 11.45 7.08
N LYS A 67 3.05 11.20 8.20
CA LYS A 67 3.64 11.36 9.53
C LYS A 67 4.85 10.45 9.71
N VAL A 68 4.74 9.18 9.33
CA VAL A 68 5.85 8.22 9.41
C VAL A 68 7.06 8.70 8.62
N ILE A 69 6.88 9.12 7.37
CA ILE A 69 7.97 9.61 6.51
C ILE A 69 8.64 10.84 7.14
N ARG A 70 7.84 11.87 7.52
CA ARG A 70 8.38 13.10 8.11
C ARG A 70 9.15 12.85 9.42
N GLU A 71 8.60 11.99 10.28
CA GLU A 71 9.26 11.67 11.56
C GLU A 71 10.54 10.85 11.34
N ILE A 72 10.54 9.85 10.43
CA ILE A 72 11.76 9.10 10.10
C ILE A 72 12.83 10.04 9.55
N ASP A 73 12.50 10.92 8.62
CA ASP A 73 13.45 11.86 8.02
C ASP A 73 14.03 12.85 9.04
N SER A 74 13.21 13.29 10.01
CA SER A 74 13.65 14.13 11.12
C SER A 74 14.55 13.35 12.09
N LYS A 75 14.06 12.22 12.59
CA LYS A 75 14.75 11.43 13.63
C LYS A 75 16.04 10.80 13.14
N ARG A 76 16.10 10.43 11.86
CA ARG A 76 17.33 9.92 11.23
C ARG A 76 18.47 10.93 11.30
N LYS A 77 18.17 12.23 11.15
CA LYS A 77 19.18 13.30 11.28
C LYS A 77 19.69 13.43 12.72
N GLU A 78 18.85 13.08 13.70
CA GLU A 78 19.19 13.09 15.13
C GLU A 78 19.86 11.77 15.60
N GLY A 79 20.01 10.77 14.72
CA GLY A 79 20.57 9.44 15.07
C GLY A 79 19.58 8.56 15.86
N ILE A 80 18.29 8.87 15.88
CA ILE A 80 17.25 8.13 16.61
C ILE A 80 16.64 7.11 15.67
N GLY A 81 16.75 5.81 16.02
CA GLY A 81 16.28 4.69 15.19
C GLY A 81 14.87 4.19 15.49
N VAL A 82 14.35 4.48 16.69
CA VAL A 82 13.02 4.01 17.13
C VAL A 82 12.30 5.15 17.87
N PHE A 83 11.04 5.37 17.55
CA PHE A 83 10.21 6.44 18.11
C PHE A 83 8.72 6.08 18.05
N THR A 84 7.83 6.99 18.44
CA THR A 84 6.38 6.73 18.47
C THR A 84 5.65 7.71 17.53
N VAL A 85 4.76 7.17 16.69
CA VAL A 85 3.81 7.93 15.87
C VAL A 85 2.40 7.47 16.20
N ASP A 86 1.53 8.39 16.61
CA ASP A 86 0.14 8.12 17.00
C ASP A 86 0.00 6.92 17.98
N GLY A 87 0.94 6.82 18.96
CA GLY A 87 0.97 5.76 19.97
C GLY A 87 1.52 4.41 19.48
N LYS A 88 2.00 4.31 18.24
CA LYS A 88 2.62 3.10 17.67
C LYS A 88 4.13 3.26 17.61
N MET A 89 4.85 2.23 18.02
CA MET A 89 6.31 2.17 17.84
C MET A 89 6.63 2.07 16.34
N ILE A 90 7.49 2.94 15.88
CA ILE A 90 7.93 3.05 14.48
C ILE A 90 9.45 3.00 14.42
N ASP A 91 9.97 2.34 13.42
CA ASP A 91 11.39 2.31 13.06
C ASP A 91 11.57 2.50 11.54
N ILE A 92 12.81 2.41 11.07
CA ILE A 92 13.15 2.59 9.65
C ILE A 92 12.46 1.58 8.72
N ALA A 93 12.06 0.40 9.21
CA ALA A 93 11.40 -0.61 8.38
C ALA A 93 10.01 -0.16 7.88
N PHE A 94 9.38 0.81 8.55
CA PHE A 94 8.11 1.40 8.12
C PHE A 94 8.25 2.36 6.92
N TYR A 95 9.47 2.84 6.62
CA TYR A 95 9.69 3.89 5.62
C TYR A 95 9.24 3.48 4.21
N ASP A 96 9.71 2.34 3.74
CA ASP A 96 9.39 1.84 2.38
C ASP A 96 7.90 1.55 2.22
N GLY A 97 7.26 1.01 3.27
CA GLY A 97 5.81 0.80 3.29
C GLY A 97 5.03 2.11 3.18
N ALA A 98 5.43 3.12 3.95
CA ALA A 98 4.81 4.44 3.92
C ALA A 98 5.01 5.13 2.55
N GLN A 99 6.19 5.04 1.97
CA GLN A 99 6.45 5.59 0.63
C GLN A 99 5.59 4.91 -0.45
N ARG A 100 5.36 3.59 -0.37
CA ARG A 100 4.47 2.89 -1.31
C ARG A 100 3.01 3.35 -1.18
N VAL A 101 2.51 3.58 0.03
CA VAL A 101 1.17 4.15 0.23
C VAL A 101 1.04 5.52 -0.43
N ILE A 102 2.02 6.41 -0.25
CA ILE A 102 2.02 7.73 -0.87
C ILE A 102 2.10 7.65 -2.40
N ALA A 103 2.97 6.78 -2.94
CA ALA A 103 3.09 6.56 -4.39
C ALA A 103 1.76 6.07 -5.00
N LEU A 104 1.10 5.12 -4.32
CA LEU A 104 -0.19 4.60 -4.77
C LEU A 104 -1.31 5.66 -4.67
N ALA A 105 -1.31 6.47 -3.61
CA ALA A 105 -2.26 7.57 -3.46
C ALA A 105 -2.09 8.64 -4.55
N LYS A 106 -0.85 8.95 -4.94
CA LYS A 106 -0.55 9.83 -6.09
C LYS A 106 -1.05 9.23 -7.40
N ALA A 107 -0.74 7.96 -7.66
CA ALA A 107 -1.17 7.25 -8.87
C ALA A 107 -2.71 7.13 -8.97
N SER A 108 -3.40 6.98 -7.84
CA SER A 108 -4.86 6.93 -7.77
C SER A 108 -5.54 8.30 -7.81
N GLY A 109 -4.78 9.40 -7.83
CA GLY A 109 -5.30 10.76 -7.86
C GLY A 109 -5.98 11.25 -6.57
N VAL A 110 -5.79 10.52 -5.45
CA VAL A 110 -6.41 10.87 -4.16
C VAL A 110 -5.46 11.62 -3.22
N TYR A 111 -4.19 11.74 -3.59
CA TYR A 111 -3.20 12.44 -2.79
C TYR A 111 -3.35 13.96 -2.88
N LYS A 112 -3.41 14.63 -1.73
CA LYS A 112 -3.51 16.10 -1.60
C LYS A 112 -2.45 16.69 -0.67
N GLY A 113 -1.46 15.89 -0.27
CA GLY A 113 -0.40 16.32 0.62
C GLY A 113 0.78 16.97 -0.11
N GLU A 114 1.87 17.21 0.63
CA GLU A 114 3.05 17.97 0.18
C GLU A 114 4.34 17.12 0.09
N LEU A 115 4.24 15.77 0.17
CA LEU A 115 5.41 14.89 0.03
C LEU A 115 5.72 14.54 -1.42
#